data_6ab1a3a6a83abd1f7f9f94123378a414
#
_entry.id   6ab1a3a6a83abd1f7f9f94123378a414
#
_cell.length_a   1.000
_cell.length_b   1.000
_cell.length_c   1.000
_cell.angle_alpha   90.00
_cell.angle_beta   90.00
_cell.angle_gamma   90.00
#
_symmetry.space_group_name_H-M   'P 1'
#
loop_
_entity.id
_entity.type
_entity.pdbx_description
1 polymer ?
#
loop_
_entity_poly.entity_id
_entity_poly.type
_entity_poly.pdbx_seq_one_letter_code
_entity_poly.pdbx_strand_id
1 'polypeptide(L)'
;MVASGPREPLAPGAARWSAAVARTEGLVSELVQALRVLLQPTEHTRLGGEYRTGKRINMRRVIPYIASGFRKDKIWMRRTKPSNRKYQVLLCVDDSRSMRENRCEEAALDALALLCRAMAQVEVGEVGVLGFGGEAGVRELHPLGGYPVGDDAGA
;
A
#
# COMPACT_ATOMS: atom_id res chain seq x y z
N MET A 1 -4.18 -42.59 5.31
CA MET A 1 -3.34 -42.89 4.14
C MET A 1 -4.05 -42.30 2.93
N VAL A 2 -3.76 -41.05 2.59
CA VAL A 2 -4.41 -40.34 1.48
C VAL A 2 -3.53 -40.56 0.25
N ALA A 3 -4.07 -41.21 -0.78
CA ALA A 3 -3.39 -41.52 -2.01
C ALA A 3 -3.02 -40.21 -2.74
N SER A 4 -1.72 -39.95 -2.88
CA SER A 4 -1.16 -38.92 -3.71
C SER A 4 -1.30 -39.35 -5.17
N GLY A 5 -2.32 -38.87 -5.87
CA GLY A 5 -2.45 -39.00 -7.31
C GLY A 5 -1.31 -38.29 -8.08
N PRO A 6 -1.06 -38.62 -9.34
CA PRO A 6 -0.01 -38.00 -10.15
C PRO A 6 -0.28 -36.50 -10.25
N ARG A 7 0.72 -35.68 -9.88
CA ARG A 7 0.66 -34.22 -9.99
C ARG A 7 0.74 -33.87 -11.47
N GLU A 8 -0.30 -33.18 -11.96
CA GLU A 8 -0.22 -32.51 -13.26
C GLU A 8 0.95 -31.48 -13.27
N PRO A 9 1.68 -31.39 -14.41
CA PRO A 9 2.73 -30.40 -14.53
C PRO A 9 2.16 -29.01 -14.34
N LEU A 10 2.75 -28.25 -13.42
CA LEU A 10 2.36 -26.87 -13.11
C LEU A 10 2.43 -26.02 -14.39
N ALA A 11 1.35 -25.30 -14.70
CA ALA A 11 1.31 -24.33 -15.78
C ALA A 11 2.43 -23.29 -15.62
N PRO A 12 2.93 -22.68 -16.72
CA PRO A 12 3.92 -21.62 -16.68
C PRO A 12 3.51 -20.52 -15.71
N GLY A 13 4.46 -19.92 -15.01
CA GLY A 13 4.17 -18.92 -13.96
C GLY A 13 3.25 -17.79 -14.41
N ALA A 14 3.41 -17.30 -15.65
CA ALA A 14 2.55 -16.28 -16.25
C ALA A 14 1.08 -16.73 -16.39
N ALA A 15 0.84 -17.99 -16.78
CA ALA A 15 -0.52 -18.53 -16.89
C ALA A 15 -1.18 -18.69 -15.51
N ARG A 16 -0.43 -19.07 -14.49
CA ARG A 16 -0.91 -19.15 -13.11
C ARG A 16 -1.27 -17.77 -12.56
N TRP A 17 -0.43 -16.77 -12.85
CA TRP A 17 -0.69 -15.37 -12.46
C TRP A 17 -1.95 -14.83 -13.14
N SER A 18 -2.10 -14.97 -14.45
CA SER A 18 -3.30 -14.50 -15.16
C SER A 18 -4.57 -15.20 -14.69
N ALA A 19 -4.51 -16.48 -14.34
CA ALA A 19 -5.63 -17.20 -13.75
C ALA A 19 -5.99 -16.68 -12.35
N ALA A 20 -4.99 -16.38 -11.50
CA ALA A 20 -5.21 -15.76 -10.19
C ALA A 20 -5.85 -14.37 -10.31
N VAL A 21 -5.37 -13.55 -11.23
CA VAL A 21 -5.94 -12.25 -11.56
C VAL A 21 -7.40 -12.37 -11.97
N ALA A 22 -7.74 -13.31 -12.86
CA ALA A 22 -9.12 -13.51 -13.30
C ALA A 22 -10.05 -13.96 -12.16
N ARG A 23 -9.58 -14.85 -11.28
CA ARG A 23 -10.37 -15.29 -10.11
C ARG A 23 -10.65 -14.19 -9.11
N THR A 24 -9.74 -13.25 -8.96
CA THR A 24 -9.81 -12.20 -7.93
C THR A 24 -10.40 -10.87 -8.42
N GLU A 25 -10.72 -10.75 -9.71
CA GLU A 25 -11.18 -9.50 -10.34
C GLU A 25 -12.35 -8.84 -9.57
N GLY A 26 -13.34 -9.60 -9.19
CA GLY A 26 -14.51 -9.09 -8.45
C GLY A 26 -14.16 -8.53 -7.08
N LEU A 27 -13.19 -9.14 -6.39
CA LEU A 27 -12.78 -8.74 -5.04
C LEU A 27 -11.88 -7.49 -5.02
N VAL A 28 -11.19 -7.20 -6.14
CA VAL A 28 -10.30 -6.04 -6.25
C VAL A 28 -11.07 -4.75 -5.99
N SER A 29 -12.25 -4.59 -6.57
CA SER A 29 -13.05 -3.37 -6.41
C SER A 29 -13.49 -3.13 -4.97
N GLU A 30 -13.87 -4.18 -4.25
CA GLU A 30 -14.26 -4.09 -2.84
C GLU A 30 -13.07 -3.71 -1.96
N LEU A 31 -11.92 -4.36 -2.18
CA LEU A 31 -10.70 -4.07 -1.45
C LEU A 31 -10.20 -2.64 -1.72
N VAL A 32 -10.27 -2.17 -2.97
CA VAL A 32 -9.92 -0.80 -3.36
C VAL A 32 -10.78 0.21 -2.60
N GLN A 33 -12.10 -0.01 -2.51
CA GLN A 33 -12.98 0.88 -1.75
C GLN A 33 -12.61 0.93 -0.27
N ALA A 34 -12.38 -0.24 0.34
CA ALA A 34 -11.95 -0.32 1.74
C ALA A 34 -10.60 0.39 1.98
N LEU A 35 -9.62 0.16 1.12
CA LEU A 35 -8.31 0.80 1.21
C LEU A 35 -8.38 2.31 1.02
N ARG A 36 -9.21 2.82 0.10
CA ARG A 36 -9.41 4.26 -0.08
C ARG A 36 -9.91 4.94 1.18
N VAL A 37 -10.86 4.33 1.88
CA VAL A 37 -11.38 4.88 3.14
C VAL A 37 -10.29 4.96 4.22
N LEU A 38 -9.40 3.96 4.28
CA LEU A 38 -8.32 3.90 5.28
C LEU A 38 -7.13 4.81 4.93
N LEU A 39 -6.79 4.89 3.64
CA LEU A 39 -5.58 5.55 3.16
C LEU A 39 -5.82 7.00 2.74
N GLN A 40 -7.07 7.37 2.45
CA GLN A 40 -7.39 8.77 2.19
C GLN A 40 -7.03 9.59 3.43
N PRO A 41 -6.11 10.56 3.29
CA PRO A 41 -5.85 11.47 4.40
C PRO A 41 -7.17 12.14 4.74
N THR A 42 -7.57 12.04 6.00
CA THR A 42 -8.73 12.79 6.49
C THR A 42 -8.43 14.25 6.21
N GLU A 43 -9.06 14.81 5.18
CA GLU A 43 -8.85 16.19 4.71
C GLU A 43 -9.41 17.21 5.71
N HIS A 44 -9.11 17.00 6.98
CA HIS A 44 -9.30 18.05 7.97
C HIS A 44 -8.14 19.03 7.84
N THR A 45 -8.24 19.91 6.86
CA THR A 45 -7.41 21.10 6.78
C THR A 45 -7.65 21.94 8.03
N ARG A 46 -6.99 21.57 9.13
CA ARG A 46 -6.98 22.37 10.35
C ARG A 46 -6.22 23.64 10.08
N LEU A 47 -6.86 24.76 10.43
CA LEU A 47 -6.14 26.02 10.54
C LEU A 47 -5.16 25.88 11.70
N GLY A 48 -3.87 26.00 11.42
CA GLY A 48 -2.83 25.84 12.44
C GLY A 48 -1.58 26.66 12.11
N GLY A 49 -0.61 26.58 13.02
CA GLY A 49 0.67 27.25 12.87
C GLY A 49 0.68 28.72 13.29
N GLU A 50 1.85 29.32 13.19
CA GLU A 50 2.15 30.69 13.57
C GLU A 50 2.87 31.35 12.40
N TYR A 51 2.12 32.16 11.65
CA TYR A 51 2.59 32.81 10.43
C TYR A 51 2.39 34.30 10.53
N ARG A 52 3.15 35.07 9.75
CA ARG A 52 2.99 36.53 9.61
C ARG A 52 1.76 36.92 8.82
N THR A 53 1.27 36.02 7.96
CA THR A 53 0.07 36.23 7.15
C THR A 53 -0.75 34.95 7.13
N GLY A 54 -2.06 35.02 7.03
CA GLY A 54 -2.90 33.81 7.03
C GLY A 54 -4.37 34.14 6.83
N LYS A 55 -5.21 33.10 6.89
CA LYS A 55 -6.66 33.23 6.70
C LYS A 55 -7.40 33.60 7.98
N ARG A 56 -6.85 33.24 9.15
CA ARG A 56 -7.47 33.49 10.45
C ARG A 56 -6.41 33.86 11.48
N ILE A 57 -6.77 34.81 12.39
CA ILE A 57 -5.89 35.20 13.49
C ILE A 57 -6.01 34.17 14.63
N ASN A 58 -4.86 33.80 15.22
CA ASN A 58 -4.80 33.01 16.43
C ASN A 58 -4.97 33.93 17.65
N MET A 59 -6.17 33.94 18.22
CA MET A 59 -6.49 34.85 19.36
C MET A 59 -5.54 34.65 20.55
N ARG A 60 -5.03 33.42 20.77
CA ARG A 60 -4.06 33.16 21.86
C ARG A 60 -2.72 33.89 21.66
N ARG A 61 -2.39 34.27 20.43
CA ARG A 61 -1.14 34.95 20.07
C ARG A 61 -1.30 36.49 20.01
N VAL A 62 -2.52 37.01 20.05
CA VAL A 62 -2.78 38.46 20.02
C VAL A 62 -2.27 39.10 21.31
N ILE A 63 -2.47 38.48 22.47
CA ILE A 63 -2.00 39.03 23.76
C ILE A 63 -0.48 39.19 23.79
N PRO A 64 0.34 38.15 23.51
CA PRO A 64 1.79 38.30 23.42
C PRO A 64 2.25 39.28 22.32
N TYR A 65 1.49 39.42 21.24
CA TYR A 65 1.77 40.40 20.18
C TYR A 65 1.69 41.82 20.70
N ILE A 66 0.59 42.15 21.38
CA ILE A 66 0.39 43.48 21.98
C ILE A 66 1.42 43.73 23.10
N ALA A 67 1.60 42.76 24.01
CA ALA A 67 2.55 42.88 25.12
C ALA A 67 4.01 43.03 24.68
N SER A 68 4.37 42.56 23.49
CA SER A 68 5.73 42.69 22.93
C SER A 68 5.96 43.99 22.17
N GLY A 69 5.00 44.94 22.18
CA GLY A 69 5.05 46.12 21.36
C GLY A 69 5.05 45.81 19.86
N PHE A 70 4.20 44.86 19.45
CA PHE A 70 3.98 44.44 18.06
C PHE A 70 5.18 43.73 17.40
N ARG A 71 6.15 43.27 18.19
CA ARG A 71 7.34 42.57 17.63
C ARG A 71 7.06 41.11 17.29
N LYS A 72 6.15 40.40 17.97
CA LYS A 72 5.81 39.01 17.76
C LYS A 72 4.68 38.85 16.73
N ASP A 73 4.95 39.19 15.48
CA ASP A 73 3.99 39.31 14.38
C ASP A 73 3.43 38.01 13.81
N LYS A 74 3.88 36.85 14.31
CA LYS A 74 3.40 35.51 13.87
C LYS A 74 2.08 35.13 14.56
N ILE A 75 1.02 35.86 14.25
CA ILE A 75 -0.31 35.68 14.87
C ILE A 75 -1.34 35.04 13.96
N TRP A 76 -0.97 34.70 12.73
CA TRP A 76 -1.88 34.16 11.72
C TRP A 76 -1.83 32.64 11.62
N MET A 77 -2.99 32.03 11.35
CA MET A 77 -3.11 30.61 11.04
C MET A 77 -3.33 30.42 9.54
N ARG A 78 -2.68 29.39 8.99
CA ARG A 78 -2.86 28.92 7.62
C ARG A 78 -3.51 27.55 7.60
N ARG A 79 -4.16 27.21 6.50
CA ARG A 79 -4.52 25.82 6.23
C ARG A 79 -3.26 25.04 5.88
N THR A 80 -2.93 24.05 6.69
CA THR A 80 -1.91 23.07 6.35
C THR A 80 -2.53 22.10 5.35
N LYS A 81 -1.98 22.02 4.13
CA LYS A 81 -2.37 20.94 3.21
C LYS A 81 -1.94 19.63 3.85
N PRO A 82 -2.80 18.60 3.87
CA PRO A 82 -2.37 17.27 4.30
C PRO A 82 -1.21 16.86 3.39
N SER A 83 -0.12 16.40 3.98
CA SER A 83 0.95 15.78 3.20
C SER A 83 0.43 14.46 2.64
N ASN A 84 0.49 14.26 1.34
CA ASN A 84 0.25 12.96 0.75
C ASN A 84 1.29 12.00 1.35
N ARG A 85 0.82 11.02 2.11
CA ARG A 85 1.67 9.97 2.63
C ARG A 85 2.02 9.05 1.48
N LYS A 86 3.30 8.87 1.23
CA LYS A 86 3.80 7.80 0.36
C LYS A 86 4.10 6.61 1.25
N TYR A 87 3.40 5.52 1.03
CA TYR A 87 3.65 4.29 1.75
C TYR A 87 4.67 3.44 1.00
N GLN A 88 5.44 2.69 1.74
CA GLN A 88 6.28 1.61 1.23
C GLN A 88 5.74 0.33 1.83
N VAL A 89 5.21 -0.54 0.98
CA VAL A 89 4.57 -1.79 1.39
C VAL A 89 5.38 -2.95 0.87
N LEU A 90 5.77 -3.84 1.78
CA LEU A 90 6.48 -5.06 1.44
C LEU A 90 5.57 -6.26 1.71
N LEU A 91 5.22 -6.99 0.66
CA LEU A 91 4.46 -8.22 0.72
C LEU A 91 5.41 -9.40 0.86
N CYS A 92 5.27 -10.16 1.93
CA CYS A 92 6.07 -11.36 2.17
C CYS A 92 5.21 -12.60 1.94
N VAL A 93 5.63 -13.45 1.00
CA VAL A 93 4.91 -14.67 0.62
C VAL A 93 5.70 -15.88 1.09
N ASP A 94 5.03 -16.77 1.81
CA ASP A 94 5.60 -18.05 2.20
C ASP A 94 5.61 -19.01 0.99
N ASP A 95 6.81 -19.42 0.56
CA ASP A 95 7.05 -20.41 -0.52
C ASP A 95 7.64 -21.71 0.05
N SER A 96 7.31 -22.02 1.29
CA SER A 96 7.78 -23.23 1.95
C SER A 96 7.16 -24.50 1.36
N ARG A 97 7.83 -25.62 1.58
CA ARG A 97 7.37 -26.91 1.11
C ARG A 97 5.99 -27.29 1.66
N SER A 98 5.70 -26.89 2.90
CA SER A 98 4.40 -27.13 3.53
C SER A 98 3.24 -26.42 2.81
N MET A 99 3.46 -25.26 2.21
CA MET A 99 2.46 -24.56 1.41
C MET A 99 2.04 -25.39 0.18
N ARG A 100 3.00 -26.07 -0.44
CA ARG A 100 2.75 -26.99 -1.57
C ARG A 100 2.02 -28.25 -1.16
N GLU A 101 2.41 -28.83 -0.04
CA GLU A 101 1.79 -30.06 0.49
C GLU A 101 0.33 -29.83 0.89
N ASN A 102 0.02 -28.67 1.45
CA ASN A 102 -1.32 -28.27 1.88
C ASN A 102 -2.16 -27.62 0.78
N ARG A 103 -1.69 -27.55 -0.46
CA ARG A 103 -2.35 -26.86 -1.60
C ARG A 103 -2.70 -25.39 -1.34
N CYS A 104 -1.94 -24.73 -0.48
CA CYS A 104 -2.14 -23.32 -0.16
C CYS A 104 -1.48 -22.36 -1.17
N GLU A 105 -0.67 -22.88 -2.10
CA GLU A 105 0.00 -22.07 -3.13
C GLU A 105 -0.96 -21.24 -3.97
N GLU A 106 -2.09 -21.83 -4.40
CA GLU A 106 -3.07 -21.11 -5.22
C GLU A 106 -3.74 -19.97 -4.45
N ALA A 107 -4.11 -20.25 -3.19
CA ALA A 107 -4.69 -19.23 -2.33
C ALA A 107 -3.71 -18.09 -2.03
N ALA A 108 -2.43 -18.40 -1.82
CA ALA A 108 -1.38 -17.40 -1.63
C ALA A 108 -1.17 -16.56 -2.89
N LEU A 109 -1.20 -17.19 -4.07
CA LEU A 109 -1.08 -16.50 -5.35
C LEU A 109 -2.29 -15.60 -5.62
N ASP A 110 -3.51 -16.08 -5.32
CA ASP A 110 -4.73 -15.29 -5.43
C ASP A 110 -4.70 -14.07 -4.50
N ALA A 111 -4.29 -14.25 -3.25
CA ALA A 111 -4.15 -13.16 -2.30
C ALA A 111 -3.09 -12.15 -2.75
N LEU A 112 -1.96 -12.61 -3.27
CA LEU A 112 -0.91 -11.74 -3.80
C LEU A 112 -1.40 -10.93 -4.99
N ALA A 113 -2.07 -11.57 -5.97
CA ALA A 113 -2.63 -10.90 -7.13
C ALA A 113 -3.68 -9.85 -6.74
N LEU A 114 -4.57 -10.20 -5.81
CA LEU A 114 -5.58 -9.29 -5.27
C LEU A 114 -4.95 -8.05 -4.62
N LEU A 115 -3.98 -8.26 -3.72
CA LEU A 115 -3.32 -7.17 -3.00
C LEU A 115 -2.52 -6.27 -3.94
N CYS A 116 -1.71 -6.83 -4.84
CA CYS A 116 -0.91 -6.06 -5.78
C CYS A 116 -1.81 -5.18 -6.68
N ARG A 117 -2.89 -5.73 -7.22
CA ARG A 117 -3.82 -4.97 -8.06
C ARG A 117 -4.59 -3.90 -7.29
N ALA A 118 -5.05 -4.20 -6.09
CA ALA A 118 -5.75 -3.23 -5.27
C ALA A 118 -4.84 -2.05 -4.87
N MET A 119 -3.60 -2.35 -4.48
CA MET A 119 -2.61 -1.31 -4.13
C MET A 119 -2.23 -0.45 -5.34
N ALA A 120 -2.09 -1.04 -6.51
CA ALA A 120 -1.84 -0.31 -7.76
C ALA A 120 -3.00 0.65 -8.09
N GLN A 121 -4.25 0.22 -7.96
CA GLN A 121 -5.42 1.07 -8.24
C GLN A 121 -5.63 2.20 -7.22
N VAL A 122 -5.15 2.02 -5.99
CA VAL A 122 -5.22 3.04 -4.93
C VAL A 122 -4.03 4.01 -4.99
N GLU A 123 -2.99 3.66 -5.77
CA GLU A 123 -1.74 4.43 -5.85
C GLU A 123 -1.11 4.64 -4.45
N VAL A 124 -1.04 3.56 -3.66
CA VAL A 124 -0.59 3.61 -2.26
C VAL A 124 0.82 4.18 -2.11
N GLY A 125 1.68 3.93 -3.08
CA GLY A 125 3.09 4.32 -3.09
C GLY A 125 3.95 3.24 -3.74
N GLU A 126 4.97 2.76 -3.06
CA GLU A 126 5.87 1.72 -3.57
C GLU A 126 5.50 0.35 -2.98
N VAL A 127 5.41 -0.66 -3.83
CA VAL A 127 5.09 -2.04 -3.42
C VAL A 127 6.23 -2.96 -3.84
N GLY A 128 6.75 -3.73 -2.89
CA GLY A 128 7.72 -4.78 -3.14
C GLY A 128 7.17 -6.15 -2.75
N VAL A 129 7.71 -7.21 -3.31
CA VAL A 129 7.32 -8.59 -3.00
C VAL A 129 8.55 -9.43 -2.72
N LEU A 130 8.54 -10.12 -1.58
CA LEU A 130 9.55 -11.09 -1.18
C LEU A 130 8.93 -12.48 -1.02
N GLY A 131 9.65 -13.49 -1.46
CA GLY A 131 9.37 -14.90 -1.14
C GLY A 131 10.30 -15.39 -0.05
N PHE A 132 9.82 -16.21 0.88
CA PHE A 132 10.63 -16.84 1.92
C PHE A 132 10.20 -18.30 2.17
N GLY A 133 11.02 -19.05 2.88
CA GLY A 133 10.70 -20.43 3.26
C GLY A 133 11.09 -21.51 2.24
N GLY A 134 11.52 -21.13 1.03
CA GLY A 134 12.07 -22.05 0.05
C GLY A 134 13.54 -22.41 0.32
N GLU A 135 14.12 -23.34 -0.47
CA GLU A 135 15.52 -23.78 -0.33
C GLU A 135 16.53 -22.62 -0.50
N ALA A 136 16.18 -21.60 -1.27
CA ALA A 136 17.01 -20.42 -1.51
C ALA A 136 16.91 -19.34 -0.40
N GLY A 137 16.16 -19.60 0.66
CA GLY A 137 15.93 -18.61 1.73
C GLY A 137 15.00 -17.48 1.29
N VAL A 138 15.40 -16.22 1.54
CA VAL A 138 14.63 -15.05 1.14
C VAL A 138 14.99 -14.66 -0.29
N ARG A 139 13.99 -14.47 -1.14
CA ARG A 139 14.14 -14.05 -2.53
C ARG A 139 13.32 -12.81 -2.80
N GLU A 140 13.91 -11.86 -3.49
CA GLU A 140 13.17 -10.74 -4.05
C GLU A 140 12.44 -11.19 -5.32
N LEU A 141 11.10 -11.10 -5.29
CA LEU A 141 10.25 -11.44 -6.44
C LEU A 141 9.90 -10.18 -7.23
N HIS A 142 9.75 -9.06 -6.55
CA HIS A 142 9.54 -7.75 -7.16
C HIS A 142 10.21 -6.67 -6.28
N PRO A 143 11.09 -5.83 -6.86
CA PRO A 143 11.77 -4.77 -6.11
C PRO A 143 10.80 -3.70 -5.62
N LEU A 144 11.16 -3.06 -4.52
CA LEU A 144 10.44 -1.89 -4.04
C LEU A 144 10.68 -0.73 -5.01
N GLY A 145 9.64 -0.15 -5.58
CA GLY A 145 9.75 0.98 -6.51
C GLY A 145 8.73 1.01 -7.64
N GLY A 146 7.89 -0.01 -7.75
CA GLY A 146 6.84 -0.11 -8.76
C GLY A 146 5.66 -0.92 -8.26
N TYR A 147 4.71 -1.14 -9.15
CA TYR A 147 3.64 -2.11 -8.90
C TYR A 147 3.92 -3.36 -9.72
N PRO A 148 3.78 -4.56 -9.16
CA PRO A 148 3.82 -5.77 -9.95
C PRO A 148 2.57 -5.82 -10.85
N VAL A 149 2.66 -5.18 -12.00
CA VAL A 149 1.65 -5.22 -13.04
C VAL A 149 2.03 -6.35 -13.97
N GLY A 150 1.13 -7.31 -14.15
CA GLY A 150 1.38 -8.55 -14.88
C GLY A 150 1.65 -8.44 -16.37
N ASP A 151 1.84 -7.24 -16.93
CA ASP A 151 2.10 -7.04 -18.34
C ASP A 151 3.59 -7.05 -18.73
N ASP A 152 4.50 -6.93 -17.75
CA ASP A 152 5.95 -6.91 -18.02
C ASP A 152 6.65 -8.29 -17.85
N ALA A 153 5.90 -9.35 -17.63
CA ALA A 153 6.45 -10.71 -17.54
C ALA A 153 6.76 -11.34 -18.92
N GLY A 154 6.87 -10.53 -19.97
CA GLY A 154 7.07 -10.93 -21.37
C GLY A 154 8.33 -10.37 -22.02
N ALA A 155 9.36 -9.96 -21.28
CA ALA A 155 10.65 -9.59 -21.86
C ALA A 155 11.78 -10.46 -21.28
#